data_8d6d2ec3369f847776e2e5817bae7470
#
_entry.id   8d6d2ec3369f847776e2e5817bae7470
#
_cell.length_a   1.000
_cell.length_b   1.000
_cell.length_c   1.000
_cell.angle_alpha   90.00
_cell.angle_beta   90.00
_cell.angle_gamma   90.00
#
_symmetry.space_group_name_H-M   'P 1'
#
loop_
_entity.id
_entity.type
_entity.pdbx_description
1 polymer ?
#
loop_
_entity_poly.entity_id
_entity_poly.type
_entity_poly.pdbx_seq_one_letter_code
_entity_poly.pdbx_strand_id
1 'polypeptide(L)'
;MPQPLEHALHIPNRRRSFLKQGGALCLSALALGGCASRAPGGRSASSAGTASGRNQKPTPPPPPHGIGAAPVPALRPGARIAIVAPASAALNASDDAAEWLEARGYVAQVMPASRTRMNPPYDYLAGSDADRLADLHAAFADPDVGAVWCLQGGFGSWRLLDQLDVALLRRHPKPFIGYSDITALHLAIQRHVGFVTFHGPMLAQDLLAGKREPTESSVLAMVSGQMGPGAWIAPPPDAQATELVSGVASGRLVGGNLALIAALTGTRNDIDTRDAILFIEDVNEAIPRVDRLLGQLAAAGKFDGVRGLLVGNFTRLRGQMDDAEAQGLLYPLILDQFRARGVPILAGWPSGHGDPNLTLPLGAQVTLDTARGGLRLDQAVVV
;
A
#
# COMPACT_ATOMS: atom_id res chain seq x y z
N MET A 1 -34.44 -2.57 -47.91
CA MET A 1 -34.54 -3.76 -47.07
C MET A 1 -33.54 -4.78 -47.56
N PRO A 2 -32.55 -5.19 -46.76
CA PRO A 2 -32.32 -6.60 -46.49
C PRO A 2 -32.16 -6.85 -44.99
N GLN A 3 -32.49 -8.08 -44.60
CA GLN A 3 -32.60 -8.62 -43.24
C GLN A 3 -31.23 -8.91 -42.60
N PRO A 4 -31.15 -9.00 -41.26
CA PRO A 4 -29.92 -9.31 -40.52
C PRO A 4 -29.69 -10.85 -40.41
N LEU A 5 -28.42 -11.25 -40.49
CA LEU A 5 -27.95 -12.62 -40.24
C LEU A 5 -27.56 -12.76 -38.76
N GLU A 6 -28.31 -13.60 -38.05
CA GLU A 6 -27.93 -14.16 -36.75
C GLU A 6 -26.89 -15.27 -36.93
N HIS A 7 -25.73 -15.15 -36.25
CA HIS A 7 -24.85 -16.27 -35.98
C HIS A 7 -24.72 -16.49 -34.47
N ALA A 8 -25.53 -17.48 -34.02
CA ALA A 8 -25.39 -18.05 -32.68
C ALA A 8 -24.14 -18.96 -32.62
N LEU A 9 -23.20 -18.64 -31.79
CA LEU A 9 -22.08 -19.53 -31.41
C LEU A 9 -22.49 -20.36 -30.18
N HIS A 10 -22.66 -21.65 -30.44
CA HIS A 10 -22.98 -22.69 -29.45
C HIS A 10 -21.71 -23.11 -28.70
N ILE A 11 -21.68 -22.94 -27.37
CA ILE A 11 -20.59 -23.41 -26.48
C ILE A 11 -21.11 -24.62 -25.70
N PRO A 12 -20.50 -25.80 -25.79
CA PRO A 12 -20.98 -26.99 -25.08
C PRO A 12 -20.56 -26.99 -23.61
N ASN A 13 -21.55 -27.19 -22.75
CA ASN A 13 -21.46 -27.35 -21.30
C ASN A 13 -20.86 -28.73 -20.96
N ARG A 14 -19.62 -28.79 -20.44
CA ARG A 14 -19.06 -30.02 -19.86
C ARG A 14 -19.24 -30.03 -18.35
N ARG A 15 -20.29 -30.70 -17.88
CA ARG A 15 -20.40 -31.16 -16.49
C ARG A 15 -19.40 -32.28 -16.28
N ARG A 16 -18.50 -32.14 -15.29
CA ARG A 16 -17.78 -33.27 -14.69
C ARG A 16 -18.33 -33.54 -13.30
N SER A 17 -18.97 -34.66 -13.18
CA SER A 17 -19.35 -35.34 -11.95
C SER A 17 -18.08 -35.84 -11.24
N PHE A 18 -17.95 -35.56 -9.95
CA PHE A 18 -17.03 -36.27 -9.08
C PHE A 18 -17.79 -37.17 -8.12
N LEU A 19 -17.45 -38.46 -8.23
CA LEU A 19 -17.94 -39.53 -7.41
C LEU A 19 -17.50 -39.40 -5.96
N LYS A 20 -18.43 -39.75 -5.07
CA LYS A 20 -18.22 -40.08 -3.67
C LYS A 20 -17.42 -41.40 -3.55
N GLN A 21 -16.37 -41.41 -2.74
CA GLN A 21 -15.92 -42.65 -2.07
C GLN A 21 -15.64 -42.32 -0.61
N GLY A 22 -16.30 -43.08 0.23
CA GLY A 22 -16.22 -43.01 1.66
C GLY A 22 -15.23 -44.03 2.23
N GLY A 23 -14.94 -43.84 3.50
CA GLY A 23 -14.60 -44.90 4.43
C GLY A 23 -13.14 -45.03 4.82
N ALA A 24 -12.75 -44.71 6.02
CA ALA A 24 -12.48 -45.65 7.09
C ALA A 24 -11.75 -44.96 8.25
N LEU A 25 -12.34 -45.06 9.41
CA LEU A 25 -11.74 -44.85 10.72
C LEU A 25 -10.63 -45.88 10.99
N CYS A 26 -9.53 -45.44 11.57
CA CYS A 26 -8.71 -46.28 12.44
C CYS A 26 -8.36 -45.51 13.70
N LEU A 27 -9.02 -45.92 14.80
CA LEU A 27 -8.57 -45.71 16.17
C LEU A 27 -7.38 -46.66 16.42
N SER A 28 -6.34 -46.21 17.09
CA SER A 28 -5.47 -47.06 17.87
C SER A 28 -4.94 -46.31 19.10
N ALA A 29 -5.06 -47.00 20.20
CA ALA A 29 -4.96 -46.54 21.57
C ALA A 29 -3.53 -46.48 22.15
N LEU A 30 -3.46 -45.74 23.23
CA LEU A 30 -2.48 -45.64 24.29
C LEU A 30 -1.51 -46.85 24.54
N ALA A 31 -0.27 -46.49 24.88
CA ALA A 31 0.49 -47.21 25.92
C ALA A 31 1.41 -46.26 26.69
N LEU A 32 1.22 -46.22 27.98
CA LEU A 32 2.02 -45.62 29.05
C LEU A 32 3.23 -46.48 29.42
N GLY A 33 4.33 -45.89 29.80
CA GLY A 33 5.45 -46.49 30.49
C GLY A 33 6.66 -45.56 30.39
N GLY A 34 7.24 -45.00 31.36
CA GLY A 34 7.51 -45.32 32.74
C GLY A 34 9.01 -45.34 33.00
N CYS A 35 9.55 -44.28 33.66
CA CYS A 35 10.73 -44.21 34.54
C CYS A 35 12.13 -44.75 34.12
N ALA A 36 13.14 -43.92 34.17
CA ALA A 36 14.16 -43.77 35.20
C ALA A 36 15.61 -43.59 34.71
N SER A 37 16.20 -42.49 35.13
CA SER A 37 17.56 -42.25 35.67
C SER A 37 18.81 -42.82 35.00
N ARG A 38 19.74 -41.92 34.70
CA ARG A 38 21.13 -41.73 35.15
C ARG A 38 22.08 -41.22 34.08
N ALA A 39 22.68 -40.09 34.33
CA ALA A 39 23.94 -39.62 33.73
C ALA A 39 25.11 -40.44 34.40
N PRO A 40 26.39 -40.39 33.94
CA PRO A 40 27.08 -39.25 33.33
C PRO A 40 28.13 -39.60 32.23
N GLY A 41 28.62 -38.56 31.60
CA GLY A 41 30.03 -38.51 31.17
C GLY A 41 30.34 -38.78 29.70
N GLY A 42 30.78 -37.72 29.00
CA GLY A 42 31.43 -37.85 27.70
C GLY A 42 31.65 -36.49 27.03
N ARG A 43 32.83 -35.90 27.28
CA ARG A 43 33.32 -34.74 26.49
C ARG A 43 33.56 -35.20 25.05
N SER A 44 33.01 -34.46 24.07
CA SER A 44 33.59 -34.41 22.74
C SER A 44 33.33 -33.09 22.06
N ALA A 45 34.34 -32.64 21.40
CA ALA A 45 34.71 -31.48 20.68
C ALA A 45 33.59 -30.62 20.02
N SER A 46 33.69 -29.32 20.26
CA SER A 46 33.07 -28.24 19.55
C SER A 46 33.46 -28.22 18.08
N SER A 47 32.51 -28.43 17.19
CA SER A 47 32.61 -27.90 15.83
C SER A 47 32.04 -26.48 15.87
N ALA A 48 32.92 -25.48 15.76
CA ALA A 48 32.57 -24.10 15.57
C ALA A 48 31.88 -23.93 14.22
N GLY A 49 30.55 -23.91 14.22
CA GLY A 49 29.76 -23.39 13.12
C GLY A 49 29.95 -21.87 13.08
N THR A 50 30.65 -21.42 12.07
CA THR A 50 30.71 -19.98 11.73
C THR A 50 29.32 -19.47 11.41
N ALA A 51 28.64 -18.93 12.42
CA ALA A 51 27.48 -18.08 12.19
C ALA A 51 27.98 -16.84 11.45
N SER A 52 27.66 -16.76 10.16
CA SER A 52 27.79 -15.56 9.36
C SER A 52 26.91 -14.47 10.00
N GLY A 53 27.51 -13.73 10.92
CA GLY A 53 26.91 -12.53 11.50
C GLY A 53 26.71 -11.52 10.38
N ARG A 54 25.48 -11.37 9.91
CA ARG A 54 25.09 -10.23 9.09
C ARG A 54 25.36 -8.99 9.93
N ASN A 55 26.40 -8.26 9.55
CA ASN A 55 26.78 -6.99 10.15
C ASN A 55 25.70 -5.96 9.74
N GLN A 56 24.55 -5.99 10.41
CA GLN A 56 23.49 -5.00 10.22
C GLN A 56 24.00 -3.70 10.83
N LYS A 57 24.26 -2.71 9.99
CA LYS A 57 24.48 -1.34 10.47
C LYS A 57 23.30 -0.95 11.37
N PRO A 58 23.55 -0.31 12.52
CA PRO A 58 22.48 0.10 13.41
C PRO A 58 21.50 0.99 12.64
N THR A 59 20.23 0.59 12.64
CA THR A 59 19.16 1.39 12.07
C THR A 59 19.05 2.67 12.89
N PRO A 60 19.05 3.87 12.28
CA PRO A 60 18.85 5.09 13.03
C PRO A 60 17.51 5.06 13.76
N PRO A 61 17.40 5.75 14.90
CA PRO A 61 16.13 5.79 15.65
C PRO A 61 15.01 6.33 14.76
N PRO A 62 13.77 5.81 14.94
CA PRO A 62 12.61 6.34 14.24
C PRO A 62 12.42 7.82 14.57
N PRO A 63 11.80 8.60 13.65
CA PRO A 63 11.48 10.00 13.93
C PRO A 63 10.62 10.12 15.20
N PRO A 64 10.70 11.24 15.93
CA PRO A 64 9.91 11.47 17.13
C PRO A 64 8.41 11.34 16.84
N HIS A 65 7.67 10.76 17.80
CA HIS A 65 6.21 10.63 17.69
C HIS A 65 5.54 12.01 17.61
N GLY A 66 4.46 12.11 16.83
CA GLY A 66 3.65 13.32 16.75
C GLY A 66 4.19 14.44 15.87
N ILE A 67 5.39 14.32 15.30
CA ILE A 67 5.92 15.27 14.32
C ILE A 67 5.67 14.75 12.91
N GLY A 68 5.19 15.63 12.01
CA GLY A 68 5.03 15.30 10.59
C GLY A 68 6.36 14.94 9.93
N ALA A 69 6.32 14.12 8.90
CA ALA A 69 7.47 13.81 8.08
C ALA A 69 7.97 15.08 7.36
N ALA A 70 9.27 15.14 7.06
CA ALA A 70 9.85 16.27 6.35
C ALA A 70 9.24 16.43 4.94
N PRO A 71 8.98 17.66 4.47
CA PRO A 71 8.58 17.89 3.09
C PRO A 71 9.71 17.47 2.14
N VAL A 72 9.36 17.19 0.89
CA VAL A 72 10.31 16.86 -0.18
C VAL A 72 10.39 18.01 -1.20
N PRO A 73 11.42 18.08 -2.06
CA PRO A 73 11.47 19.07 -3.13
C PRO A 73 10.24 18.98 -4.04
N ALA A 74 9.67 20.12 -4.44
CA ALA A 74 8.53 20.15 -5.35
C ALA A 74 8.93 19.70 -6.75
N LEU A 75 8.06 18.93 -7.40
CA LEU A 75 8.22 18.55 -8.80
C LEU A 75 8.05 19.79 -9.69
N ARG A 76 9.09 20.14 -10.43
CA ARG A 76 9.11 21.30 -11.31
C ARG A 76 8.68 20.94 -12.74
N PRO A 77 8.09 21.87 -13.49
CA PRO A 77 7.88 21.68 -14.94
C PRO A 77 9.19 21.32 -15.64
N GLY A 78 9.17 20.36 -16.54
CA GLY A 78 10.36 19.87 -17.26
C GLY A 78 11.26 18.93 -16.46
N ALA A 79 10.94 18.64 -15.19
CA ALA A 79 11.73 17.73 -14.37
C ALA A 79 11.76 16.31 -14.93
N ARG A 80 12.86 15.61 -14.66
CA ARG A 80 12.97 14.18 -14.98
C ARG A 80 12.20 13.35 -13.93
N ILE A 81 11.40 12.41 -14.40
CA ILE A 81 10.64 11.48 -13.57
C ILE A 81 11.13 10.05 -13.83
N ALA A 82 11.63 9.40 -12.79
CA ALA A 82 12.00 7.99 -12.85
C ALA A 82 10.75 7.10 -12.74
N ILE A 83 10.51 6.28 -13.76
CA ILE A 83 9.45 5.27 -13.79
C ILE A 83 10.03 3.98 -13.22
N VAL A 84 9.56 3.55 -12.05
CA VAL A 84 10.03 2.35 -11.35
C VAL A 84 8.93 1.30 -11.25
N ALA A 85 9.32 0.03 -11.23
CA ALA A 85 8.41 -1.09 -10.99
C ALA A 85 8.87 -1.93 -9.78
N PRO A 86 8.74 -1.44 -8.55
CA PRO A 86 9.26 -2.14 -7.36
C PRO A 86 8.42 -3.37 -6.96
N ALA A 87 7.34 -3.66 -7.67
CA ALA A 87 6.37 -4.72 -7.40
C ALA A 87 6.18 -5.62 -8.64
N SER A 88 4.96 -5.68 -9.16
CA SER A 88 4.64 -6.55 -10.31
C SER A 88 5.08 -5.97 -11.65
N ALA A 89 5.23 -6.87 -12.63
CA ALA A 89 5.54 -6.54 -14.02
C ALA A 89 4.33 -5.90 -14.73
N ALA A 90 4.57 -4.82 -15.46
CA ALA A 90 3.61 -4.18 -16.35
C ALA A 90 4.23 -4.04 -17.75
N LEU A 91 4.54 -5.17 -18.37
CA LEU A 91 5.12 -5.19 -19.70
C LEU A 91 4.23 -4.40 -20.67
N ASN A 92 4.84 -3.63 -21.54
CA ASN A 92 4.22 -2.74 -22.52
C ASN A 92 3.64 -1.42 -21.97
N ALA A 93 3.53 -1.26 -20.65
CA ALA A 93 3.02 0.00 -20.09
C ALA A 93 4.12 1.05 -19.81
N SER A 94 5.38 0.65 -19.79
CA SER A 94 6.48 1.56 -19.45
C SER A 94 6.76 2.60 -20.52
N ASP A 95 6.63 2.23 -21.80
CA ASP A 95 6.81 3.16 -22.92
C ASP A 95 5.60 4.08 -23.04
N ASP A 96 4.38 3.56 -22.94
CA ASP A 96 3.16 4.36 -22.90
C ASP A 96 3.17 5.35 -21.72
N ALA A 97 3.70 4.94 -20.57
CA ALA A 97 3.86 5.81 -19.40
C ALA A 97 4.91 6.92 -19.64
N ALA A 98 5.98 6.62 -20.37
CA ALA A 98 6.95 7.62 -20.78
C ALA A 98 6.33 8.65 -21.72
N GLU A 99 5.63 8.20 -22.75
CA GLU A 99 4.92 9.08 -23.68
C GLU A 99 3.87 9.95 -22.96
N TRP A 100 3.16 9.36 -21.99
CA TRP A 100 2.17 10.09 -21.16
C TRP A 100 2.82 11.23 -20.37
N LEU A 101 4.00 11.01 -19.76
CA LEU A 101 4.77 12.03 -19.04
C LEU A 101 5.33 13.10 -19.97
N GLU A 102 5.88 12.70 -21.12
CA GLU A 102 6.48 13.60 -22.12
C GLU A 102 5.40 14.54 -22.71
N ALA A 103 4.21 14.02 -22.99
CA ALA A 103 3.06 14.82 -23.42
C ALA A 103 2.64 15.92 -22.42
N ARG A 104 3.06 15.78 -21.13
CA ARG A 104 2.85 16.75 -20.05
C ARG A 104 4.05 17.63 -19.77
N GLY A 105 5.09 17.53 -20.62
CA GLY A 105 6.30 18.35 -20.54
C GLY A 105 7.32 17.89 -19.52
N TYR A 106 7.24 16.65 -19.04
CA TYR A 106 8.27 16.02 -18.18
C TYR A 106 9.27 15.23 -19.02
N VAL A 107 10.41 14.90 -18.45
CA VAL A 107 11.40 14.00 -19.06
C VAL A 107 11.25 12.62 -18.42
N ALA A 108 10.84 11.61 -19.19
CA ALA A 108 10.69 10.27 -18.66
C ALA A 108 12.02 9.50 -18.60
N GLN A 109 12.31 8.84 -17.49
CA GLN A 109 13.41 7.92 -17.29
C GLN A 109 12.87 6.55 -16.91
N VAL A 110 12.70 5.66 -17.87
CA VAL A 110 12.21 4.30 -17.62
C VAL A 110 13.33 3.44 -17.06
N MET A 111 13.16 3.00 -15.80
CA MET A 111 14.15 2.16 -15.14
C MET A 111 14.09 0.71 -15.67
N PRO A 112 15.24 -0.01 -15.74
CA PRO A 112 15.36 -1.31 -16.42
C PRO A 112 14.33 -2.35 -15.98
N ALA A 113 14.09 -2.54 -14.67
CA ALA A 113 13.13 -3.52 -14.17
C ALA A 113 11.69 -3.26 -14.63
N SER A 114 11.35 -2.02 -15.00
CA SER A 114 10.03 -1.67 -15.54
C SER A 114 9.70 -2.35 -16.87
N ARG A 115 10.72 -2.82 -17.58
CA ARG A 115 10.61 -3.53 -18.87
C ARG A 115 10.80 -5.04 -18.75
N THR A 116 10.91 -5.58 -17.55
CA THR A 116 11.23 -7.00 -17.33
C THR A 116 10.14 -7.73 -16.58
N ARG A 117 10.23 -9.05 -16.65
CA ARG A 117 9.39 -9.98 -15.89
C ARG A 117 10.23 -11.20 -15.52
N MET A 118 10.07 -11.68 -14.31
CA MET A 118 10.68 -12.93 -13.87
C MET A 118 10.07 -14.15 -14.56
N ASN A 119 10.80 -15.27 -14.53
CA ASN A 119 10.26 -16.57 -14.92
C ASN A 119 9.41 -17.18 -13.79
N PRO A 120 8.47 -18.12 -14.09
CA PRO A 120 7.75 -18.88 -13.07
C PRO A 120 8.71 -19.51 -12.04
N PRO A 121 8.34 -19.58 -10.76
CA PRO A 121 7.05 -19.20 -10.19
C PRO A 121 6.90 -17.72 -9.83
N TYR A 122 7.84 -16.87 -10.19
CA TYR A 122 7.88 -15.44 -9.84
C TYR A 122 7.53 -14.51 -11.02
N ASP A 123 6.84 -15.01 -12.02
CA ASP A 123 6.47 -14.30 -13.26
C ASP A 123 5.49 -13.13 -13.05
N TYR A 124 5.02 -12.93 -11.82
CA TYR A 124 4.31 -11.73 -11.40
C TYR A 124 5.23 -10.55 -11.05
N LEU A 125 6.54 -10.77 -10.82
CA LEU A 125 7.51 -9.72 -10.45
C LEU A 125 8.14 -9.05 -11.67
N ALA A 126 8.41 -7.75 -11.55
CA ALA A 126 9.07 -6.92 -12.57
C ALA A 126 10.60 -7.06 -12.55
N GLY A 127 11.13 -8.28 -12.43
CA GLY A 127 12.55 -8.54 -12.29
C GLY A 127 12.92 -9.08 -10.91
N SER A 128 14.19 -9.41 -10.71
CA SER A 128 14.68 -9.90 -9.41
C SER A 128 14.54 -8.84 -8.32
N ASP A 129 14.57 -9.26 -7.05
CA ASP A 129 14.57 -8.32 -5.93
C ASP A 129 15.75 -7.35 -6.02
N ALA A 130 16.93 -7.84 -6.48
CA ALA A 130 18.13 -7.02 -6.65
C ALA A 130 17.97 -5.97 -7.76
N ASP A 131 17.39 -6.34 -8.91
CA ASP A 131 17.18 -5.42 -10.02
C ASP A 131 16.20 -4.31 -9.67
N ARG A 132 15.04 -4.67 -9.07
CA ARG A 132 14.02 -3.71 -8.64
C ARG A 132 14.53 -2.75 -7.57
N LEU A 133 15.35 -3.27 -6.64
CA LEU A 133 15.99 -2.46 -5.60
C LEU A 133 17.07 -1.55 -6.18
N ALA A 134 17.89 -2.04 -7.10
CA ALA A 134 18.90 -1.23 -7.78
C ALA A 134 18.28 -0.07 -8.55
N ASP A 135 17.16 -0.30 -9.25
CA ASP A 135 16.40 0.74 -9.95
C ASP A 135 15.90 1.81 -8.97
N LEU A 136 15.30 1.36 -7.84
CA LEU A 136 14.82 2.29 -6.83
C LEU A 136 15.95 3.13 -6.23
N HIS A 137 17.08 2.50 -5.89
CA HIS A 137 18.24 3.21 -5.36
C HIS A 137 18.84 4.18 -6.38
N ALA A 138 18.97 3.77 -7.65
CA ALA A 138 19.48 4.63 -8.72
C ALA A 138 18.57 5.84 -8.96
N ALA A 139 17.24 5.64 -8.99
CA ALA A 139 16.26 6.72 -9.12
C ALA A 139 16.35 7.74 -7.98
N PHE A 140 16.56 7.29 -6.74
CA PHE A 140 16.76 8.20 -5.62
C PHE A 140 18.13 8.86 -5.61
N ALA A 141 19.19 8.16 -6.02
CA ALA A 141 20.55 8.69 -6.01
C ALA A 141 20.80 9.75 -7.10
N ASP A 142 20.12 9.65 -8.23
CA ASP A 142 20.30 10.54 -9.37
C ASP A 142 19.80 11.97 -9.03
N PRO A 143 20.70 12.99 -9.00
CA PRO A 143 20.31 14.36 -8.67
C PRO A 143 19.40 15.02 -9.71
N ASP A 144 19.41 14.51 -10.95
CA ASP A 144 18.59 15.04 -12.04
C ASP A 144 17.15 14.51 -11.99
N VAL A 145 16.88 13.47 -11.20
CA VAL A 145 15.53 12.94 -11.01
C VAL A 145 14.77 13.78 -10.01
N GLY A 146 13.67 14.38 -10.44
CA GLY A 146 12.78 15.22 -9.62
C GLY A 146 11.67 14.45 -8.90
N ALA A 147 11.28 13.27 -9.39
CA ALA A 147 10.31 12.40 -8.73
C ALA A 147 10.53 10.91 -9.10
N VAL A 148 10.12 10.02 -8.21
CA VAL A 148 10.10 8.57 -8.42
C VAL A 148 8.64 8.13 -8.46
N TRP A 149 8.18 7.66 -9.61
CA TRP A 149 6.78 7.30 -9.82
C TRP A 149 6.63 5.82 -10.16
N CYS A 150 5.83 5.12 -9.37
CA CYS A 150 5.61 3.69 -9.57
C CYS A 150 4.72 3.44 -10.79
N LEU A 151 5.12 2.45 -11.60
CA LEU A 151 4.36 2.04 -12.77
C LEU A 151 3.06 1.36 -12.38
N GLN A 152 3.15 0.40 -11.44
CA GLN A 152 2.00 -0.29 -10.84
C GLN A 152 2.35 -0.94 -9.50
N GLY A 153 1.29 -1.41 -8.78
CA GLY A 153 1.39 -2.24 -7.59
C GLY A 153 1.46 -3.73 -7.91
N GLY A 154 0.61 -4.52 -7.26
CA GLY A 154 0.54 -5.98 -7.38
C GLY A 154 1.18 -6.70 -6.21
N PHE A 155 2.37 -7.30 -6.39
CA PHE A 155 3.08 -8.01 -5.34
C PHE A 155 4.59 -7.78 -5.43
N GLY A 156 5.28 -7.74 -4.29
CA GLY A 156 6.73 -7.90 -4.25
C GLY A 156 7.51 -6.74 -3.63
N SER A 157 6.91 -5.57 -3.40
CA SER A 157 7.62 -4.44 -2.79
C SER A 157 8.11 -4.74 -1.38
N TRP A 158 7.36 -5.51 -0.59
CA TRP A 158 7.75 -5.94 0.76
C TRP A 158 9.08 -6.71 0.80
N ARG A 159 9.44 -7.40 -0.30
CA ARG A 159 10.69 -8.17 -0.43
C ARG A 159 11.94 -7.29 -0.45
N LEU A 160 11.78 -6.00 -0.77
CA LEU A 160 12.87 -5.04 -0.89
C LEU A 160 13.23 -4.37 0.44
N LEU A 161 12.33 -4.41 1.43
CA LEU A 161 12.38 -3.58 2.63
C LEU A 161 13.64 -3.77 3.47
N ASP A 162 14.12 -5.02 3.63
CA ASP A 162 15.29 -5.32 4.45
C ASP A 162 16.60 -4.84 3.83
N GLN A 163 16.62 -4.59 2.54
CA GLN A 163 17.80 -4.17 1.78
C GLN A 163 17.71 -2.70 1.33
N LEU A 164 16.64 -2.00 1.72
CA LEU A 164 16.46 -0.58 1.39
C LEU A 164 17.57 0.26 2.03
N ASP A 165 18.31 1.02 1.22
CA ASP A 165 19.33 1.96 1.74
C ASP A 165 18.65 3.22 2.29
N VAL A 166 18.29 3.14 3.57
CA VAL A 166 17.66 4.24 4.32
C VAL A 166 18.53 5.51 4.31
N ALA A 167 19.87 5.36 4.35
CA ALA A 167 20.78 6.51 4.37
C ALA A 167 20.82 7.21 3.00
N LEU A 168 20.76 6.43 1.90
CA LEU A 168 20.65 6.97 0.55
C LEU A 168 19.35 7.79 0.39
N LEU A 169 18.20 7.19 0.70
CA LEU A 169 16.91 7.85 0.55
C LEU A 169 16.83 9.12 1.40
N ARG A 170 17.38 9.10 2.62
CA ARG A 170 17.41 10.27 3.51
C ARG A 170 18.25 11.42 2.96
N ARG A 171 19.33 11.12 2.23
CA ARG A 171 20.18 12.16 1.59
C ARG A 171 19.56 12.73 0.32
N HIS A 172 18.63 12.00 -0.32
CA HIS A 172 18.05 12.36 -1.60
C HIS A 172 16.51 12.31 -1.57
N PRO A 173 15.87 13.11 -0.68
CA PRO A 173 14.40 13.09 -0.60
C PRO A 173 13.79 13.58 -1.90
N LYS A 174 12.74 12.89 -2.37
CA LYS A 174 12.00 13.21 -3.61
C LYS A 174 10.54 12.77 -3.47
N PRO A 175 9.61 13.35 -4.23
CA PRO A 175 8.29 12.77 -4.37
C PRO A 175 8.37 11.30 -4.78
N PHE A 176 7.82 10.43 -3.93
CA PHE A 176 7.66 9.00 -4.18
C PHE A 176 6.19 8.69 -4.25
N ILE A 177 5.71 8.25 -5.42
CA ILE A 177 4.28 8.18 -5.76
C ILE A 177 3.89 6.74 -6.08
N GLY A 178 2.82 6.25 -5.46
CA GLY A 178 2.23 4.95 -5.69
C GLY A 178 1.26 4.56 -4.59
N TYR A 179 0.62 3.40 -4.73
CA TYR A 179 -0.32 2.86 -3.72
C TYR A 179 -0.42 1.33 -3.83
N SER A 180 -1.41 0.71 -3.20
CA SER A 180 -1.57 -0.75 -3.24
C SER A 180 -0.37 -1.45 -2.59
N ASP A 181 0.30 -2.38 -3.26
CA ASP A 181 1.52 -3.06 -2.79
C ASP A 181 2.64 -2.08 -2.40
N ILE A 182 2.68 -0.88 -3.01
CA ILE A 182 3.66 0.17 -2.69
C ILE A 182 3.51 0.69 -1.25
N THR A 183 2.38 0.42 -0.60
CA THR A 183 2.17 0.69 0.84
C THR A 183 3.35 0.18 1.68
N ALA A 184 3.91 -0.97 1.36
CA ALA A 184 5.06 -1.51 2.08
C ALA A 184 6.28 -0.57 2.06
N LEU A 185 6.57 0.04 0.91
CA LEU A 185 7.65 1.05 0.78
C LEU A 185 7.28 2.36 1.48
N HIS A 186 6.03 2.82 1.40
CA HIS A 186 5.58 3.99 2.14
C HIS A 186 5.80 3.82 3.64
N LEU A 187 5.41 2.68 4.21
CA LEU A 187 5.59 2.38 5.64
C LEU A 187 7.07 2.34 6.03
N ALA A 188 7.92 1.70 5.23
CA ALA A 188 9.35 1.65 5.47
C ALA A 188 10.01 3.05 5.41
N ILE A 189 9.64 3.87 4.42
CA ILE A 189 10.14 5.24 4.28
C ILE A 189 9.69 6.09 5.47
N GLN A 190 8.43 6.05 5.86
CA GLN A 190 7.94 6.79 7.01
C GLN A 190 8.63 6.34 8.31
N ARG A 191 8.81 5.03 8.48
CA ARG A 191 9.40 4.45 9.69
C ARG A 191 10.88 4.76 9.85
N HIS A 192 11.63 4.71 8.76
CA HIS A 192 13.10 4.70 8.81
C HIS A 192 13.75 5.92 8.16
N VAL A 193 13.09 6.57 7.21
CA VAL A 193 13.64 7.71 6.47
C VAL A 193 13.09 9.04 6.97
N GLY A 194 11.76 9.20 7.00
CA GLY A 194 11.09 10.33 7.66
C GLY A 194 10.72 11.49 6.74
N PHE A 195 10.52 11.28 5.44
CA PHE A 195 9.94 12.28 4.54
C PHE A 195 8.54 11.89 4.04
N VAL A 196 7.79 12.90 3.56
CA VAL A 196 6.43 12.73 3.02
C VAL A 196 6.48 11.90 1.73
N THR A 197 5.58 10.93 1.63
CA THR A 197 5.35 10.14 0.41
C THR A 197 3.91 10.27 -0.05
N PHE A 198 3.62 9.91 -1.29
CA PHE A 198 2.31 10.18 -1.89
C PHE A 198 1.60 8.87 -2.25
N HIS A 199 0.58 8.54 -1.44
CA HIS A 199 -0.38 7.50 -1.82
C HIS A 199 -1.28 8.08 -2.89
N GLY A 200 -1.05 7.71 -4.13
CA GLY A 200 -1.71 8.32 -5.27
C GLY A 200 -1.59 7.49 -6.54
N PRO A 201 -2.19 7.96 -7.63
CA PRO A 201 -2.32 7.22 -8.87
C PRO A 201 -0.98 6.76 -9.42
N MET A 202 -0.95 5.51 -9.90
CA MET A 202 0.18 4.93 -10.60
C MET A 202 0.01 5.05 -12.12
N LEU A 203 1.13 5.08 -12.82
CA LEU A 203 1.13 5.41 -14.26
C LEU A 203 0.28 4.42 -15.06
N ALA A 204 0.55 3.12 -14.97
CA ALA A 204 -0.16 2.11 -15.75
C ALA A 204 -1.58 1.85 -15.24
N GLN A 205 -1.75 1.75 -13.93
CA GLN A 205 -2.99 1.26 -13.33
C GLN A 205 -4.10 2.31 -13.28
N ASP A 206 -3.74 3.59 -13.25
CA ASP A 206 -4.69 4.68 -13.08
C ASP A 206 -4.67 5.66 -14.26
N LEU A 207 -3.50 6.21 -14.59
CA LEU A 207 -3.39 7.32 -15.54
C LEU A 207 -3.53 6.84 -16.99
N LEU A 208 -2.85 5.75 -17.37
CA LEU A 208 -3.05 5.12 -18.67
C LEU A 208 -4.39 4.40 -18.80
N ALA A 209 -4.93 3.91 -17.70
CA ALA A 209 -6.28 3.35 -17.66
C ALA A 209 -7.39 4.40 -17.78
N GLY A 210 -7.05 5.70 -17.74
CA GLY A 210 -7.96 6.80 -17.95
C GLY A 210 -8.95 7.01 -16.80
N LYS A 211 -8.54 6.78 -15.55
CA LYS A 211 -9.39 7.15 -14.40
C LYS A 211 -9.77 8.62 -14.47
N ARG A 212 -11.03 8.90 -14.12
CA ARG A 212 -11.61 10.23 -14.22
C ARG A 212 -10.94 11.24 -13.29
N GLU A 213 -11.10 12.53 -13.61
CA GLU A 213 -10.67 13.61 -12.73
C GLU A 213 -11.47 13.59 -11.39
N PRO A 214 -10.81 13.99 -10.29
CA PRO A 214 -9.50 14.66 -10.20
C PRO A 214 -8.28 13.73 -9.96
N THR A 215 -8.24 12.53 -10.55
CA THR A 215 -7.13 11.58 -10.34
C THR A 215 -5.78 12.20 -10.75
N GLU A 216 -5.66 12.68 -11.99
CA GLU A 216 -4.43 13.29 -12.50
C GLU A 216 -4.16 14.65 -11.83
N SER A 217 -5.16 15.55 -11.81
CA SER A 217 -4.99 16.88 -11.26
C SER A 217 -4.64 16.87 -9.77
N SER A 218 -5.14 15.89 -8.99
CA SER A 218 -4.83 15.77 -7.56
C SER A 218 -3.35 15.45 -7.30
N VAL A 219 -2.77 14.51 -8.05
CA VAL A 219 -1.36 14.15 -7.86
C VAL A 219 -0.45 15.28 -8.31
N LEU A 220 -0.71 15.89 -9.47
CA LEU A 220 0.10 16.98 -9.96
C LEU A 220 0.04 18.20 -9.04
N ALA A 221 -1.13 18.60 -8.55
CA ALA A 221 -1.27 19.69 -7.59
C ALA A 221 -0.53 19.42 -6.28
N MET A 222 -0.58 18.20 -5.79
CA MET A 222 0.07 17.82 -4.54
C MET A 222 1.60 17.86 -4.65
N VAL A 223 2.17 17.26 -5.69
CA VAL A 223 3.63 17.14 -5.83
C VAL A 223 4.30 18.40 -6.39
N SER A 224 3.56 19.31 -7.04
CA SER A 224 4.10 20.57 -7.56
C SER A 224 4.07 21.74 -6.57
N GLY A 225 3.43 21.55 -5.40
CA GLY A 225 3.31 22.59 -4.38
C GLY A 225 2.16 23.56 -4.61
N GLN A 226 1.21 23.24 -5.49
CA GLN A 226 -0.04 24.02 -5.62
C GLN A 226 -0.93 23.88 -4.38
N MET A 227 -0.73 22.80 -3.59
CA MET A 227 -1.40 22.60 -2.31
C MET A 227 -0.41 22.80 -1.16
N GLY A 228 -0.57 23.86 -0.40
CA GLY A 228 0.26 24.21 0.76
C GLY A 228 -0.48 24.11 2.09
N PRO A 229 0.15 24.54 3.20
CA PRO A 229 -0.48 24.60 4.52
C PRO A 229 -1.77 25.40 4.48
N GLY A 230 -2.84 24.86 5.11
CA GLY A 230 -4.20 25.42 5.08
C GLY A 230 -5.04 24.97 3.90
N ALA A 231 -4.45 24.35 2.87
CA ALA A 231 -5.22 23.83 1.74
C ALA A 231 -6.19 22.73 2.19
N TRP A 232 -7.37 22.73 1.58
CA TRP A 232 -8.42 21.77 1.85
C TRP A 232 -8.46 20.70 0.75
N ILE A 233 -8.35 19.45 1.13
CA ILE A 233 -8.54 18.29 0.26
C ILE A 233 -9.96 17.79 0.50
N ALA A 234 -10.77 17.75 -0.54
CA ALA A 234 -12.13 17.23 -0.49
C ALA A 234 -12.39 16.29 -1.66
N PRO A 235 -13.26 15.30 -1.50
CA PRO A 235 -13.75 14.51 -2.62
C PRO A 235 -14.53 15.39 -3.60
N PRO A 236 -14.57 15.03 -4.89
CA PRO A 236 -15.44 15.73 -5.85
C PRO A 236 -16.93 15.53 -5.49
N PRO A 237 -17.83 16.41 -5.93
CA PRO A 237 -19.24 16.41 -5.52
C PRO A 237 -20.00 15.10 -5.79
N ASP A 238 -19.55 14.33 -6.78
CA ASP A 238 -20.14 13.04 -7.20
C ASP A 238 -19.50 11.81 -6.52
N ALA A 239 -18.53 12.03 -5.62
CA ALA A 239 -17.87 10.99 -4.82
C ALA A 239 -17.81 11.40 -3.35
N GLN A 240 -18.98 11.74 -2.78
CA GLN A 240 -19.08 12.25 -1.42
C GLN A 240 -18.69 11.21 -0.39
N ALA A 241 -17.82 11.62 0.55
CA ALA A 241 -17.50 10.83 1.71
C ALA A 241 -18.65 10.83 2.72
N THR A 242 -18.77 9.74 3.49
CA THR A 242 -19.82 9.53 4.50
C THR A 242 -19.23 9.72 5.89
N GLU A 243 -19.83 10.60 6.70
CA GLU A 243 -19.53 10.72 8.12
C GLU A 243 -20.11 9.51 8.86
N LEU A 244 -19.26 8.65 9.42
CA LEU A 244 -19.67 7.53 10.26
C LEU A 244 -19.64 7.89 11.77
N VAL A 245 -18.67 8.70 12.18
CA VAL A 245 -18.55 9.27 13.53
C VAL A 245 -18.12 10.72 13.38
N SER A 246 -18.93 11.63 13.92
CA SER A 246 -18.70 13.07 13.83
C SER A 246 -17.50 13.52 14.67
N GLY A 247 -16.75 14.49 14.16
CA GLY A 247 -15.69 15.15 14.90
C GLY A 247 -14.57 15.72 14.05
N VAL A 248 -13.63 16.35 14.76
CA VAL A 248 -12.42 16.94 14.18
C VAL A 248 -11.20 16.37 14.90
N ALA A 249 -10.21 15.93 14.18
CA ALA A 249 -8.97 15.43 14.75
C ALA A 249 -7.76 15.78 13.88
N SER A 250 -6.64 16.10 14.54
CA SER A 250 -5.37 16.37 13.85
C SER A 250 -4.34 15.30 14.19
N GLY A 251 -3.50 14.96 13.22
CA GLY A 251 -2.44 13.99 13.38
C GLY A 251 -1.66 13.74 12.10
N ARG A 252 -0.63 12.92 12.19
CA ARG A 252 0.07 12.44 10.98
C ARG A 252 -0.85 11.55 10.17
N LEU A 253 -0.93 11.78 8.87
CA LEU A 253 -1.64 10.87 7.97
C LEU A 253 -0.76 9.64 7.70
N VAL A 254 -1.19 8.47 8.16
CA VAL A 254 -0.47 7.21 7.97
C VAL A 254 -1.41 6.14 7.47
N GLY A 255 -0.90 5.15 6.75
CA GLY A 255 -1.76 4.07 6.28
C GLY A 255 -1.50 3.65 4.84
N GLY A 256 -2.56 3.19 4.17
CA GLY A 256 -2.57 2.66 2.82
C GLY A 256 -3.39 1.39 2.71
N ASN A 257 -2.92 0.40 1.94
CA ASN A 257 -3.60 -0.86 1.75
C ASN A 257 -3.65 -1.69 3.05
N LEU A 258 -4.86 -2.08 3.48
CA LEU A 258 -5.10 -2.76 4.75
C LEU A 258 -4.38 -4.11 4.86
N ALA A 259 -4.38 -4.89 3.78
CA ALA A 259 -3.70 -6.19 3.76
C ALA A 259 -2.19 -6.03 3.94
N LEU A 260 -1.57 -5.02 3.34
CA LEU A 260 -0.14 -4.72 3.49
C LEU A 260 0.20 -4.20 4.90
N ILE A 261 -0.65 -3.34 5.48
CA ILE A 261 -0.51 -2.87 6.86
C ILE A 261 -0.52 -4.08 7.82
N ALA A 262 -1.50 -4.97 7.67
CA ALA A 262 -1.62 -6.16 8.49
C ALA A 262 -0.45 -7.14 8.29
N ALA A 263 0.02 -7.33 7.04
CA ALA A 263 1.14 -8.22 6.72
C ALA A 263 2.47 -7.74 7.34
N LEU A 264 2.65 -6.44 7.53
CA LEU A 264 3.86 -5.87 8.12
C LEU A 264 3.78 -5.67 9.63
N THR A 265 2.62 -5.92 10.25
CA THR A 265 2.43 -5.81 11.71
C THR A 265 3.37 -6.76 12.45
N GLY A 266 4.09 -6.23 13.43
CA GLY A 266 5.08 -6.97 14.22
C GLY A 266 6.46 -7.09 13.56
N THR A 267 6.65 -6.57 12.33
CA THR A 267 7.96 -6.48 11.68
C THR A 267 8.68 -5.18 12.03
N ARG A 268 9.95 -5.04 11.62
CA ARG A 268 10.68 -3.76 11.75
C ARG A 268 10.03 -2.61 10.97
N ASN A 269 9.22 -2.91 9.96
CA ASN A 269 8.52 -1.95 9.09
C ASN A 269 7.06 -1.74 9.51
N ASP A 270 6.71 -2.16 10.71
CA ASP A 270 5.37 -2.03 11.28
C ASP A 270 4.92 -0.57 11.36
N ILE A 271 3.66 -0.33 11.05
CA ILE A 271 3.06 1.02 11.08
C ILE A 271 3.04 1.59 12.50
N ASP A 272 3.35 2.87 12.62
CA ASP A 272 3.16 3.64 13.85
C ASP A 272 1.91 4.52 13.72
N THR A 273 0.86 4.11 14.40
CA THR A 273 -0.46 4.75 14.37
C THR A 273 -0.72 5.70 15.54
N ARG A 274 0.27 5.88 16.44
CA ARG A 274 0.12 6.78 17.60
C ARG A 274 0.01 8.23 17.16
N ASP A 275 -0.98 8.94 17.70
CA ASP A 275 -1.28 10.33 17.35
C ASP A 275 -1.47 10.56 15.84
N ALA A 276 -2.08 9.60 15.16
CA ALA A 276 -2.22 9.61 13.70
C ALA A 276 -3.68 9.65 13.24
N ILE A 277 -3.91 10.20 12.06
CA ILE A 277 -5.07 9.92 11.24
C ILE A 277 -4.73 8.67 10.42
N LEU A 278 -5.41 7.57 10.71
CA LEU A 278 -5.19 6.32 10.00
C LEU A 278 -6.01 6.30 8.72
N PHE A 279 -5.36 6.04 7.59
CA PHE A 279 -6.00 5.81 6.30
C PHE A 279 -5.93 4.33 5.95
N ILE A 280 -7.05 3.74 5.54
CA ILE A 280 -7.12 2.35 5.06
C ILE A 280 -7.95 2.24 3.79
N GLU A 281 -7.50 1.43 2.87
CA GLU A 281 -8.22 1.02 1.66
C GLU A 281 -7.86 -0.43 1.31
N ASP A 282 -8.66 -1.12 0.49
CA ASP A 282 -8.29 -2.44 -0.02
C ASP A 282 -9.04 -2.81 -1.30
N VAL A 283 -8.62 -3.92 -1.93
CA VAL A 283 -9.22 -4.45 -3.15
C VAL A 283 -9.25 -5.98 -3.15
N ASN A 284 -10.29 -6.57 -3.74
CA ASN A 284 -10.41 -8.02 -3.93
C ASN A 284 -10.49 -8.86 -2.64
N GLU A 285 -10.75 -8.25 -1.50
CA GLU A 285 -10.89 -8.97 -0.24
C GLU A 285 -12.33 -9.44 0.00
N ALA A 286 -12.49 -10.58 0.67
CA ALA A 286 -13.80 -11.00 1.16
C ALA A 286 -14.10 -10.32 2.50
N ILE A 287 -15.36 -9.98 2.78
CA ILE A 287 -15.78 -9.33 4.05
C ILE A 287 -15.22 -10.05 5.30
N PRO A 288 -15.30 -11.41 5.43
CA PRO A 288 -14.71 -12.07 6.59
C PRO A 288 -13.19 -11.94 6.68
N ARG A 289 -12.52 -11.67 5.56
CA ARG A 289 -11.09 -11.41 5.54
C ARG A 289 -10.77 -9.99 5.99
N VAL A 290 -11.55 -9.00 5.55
CA VAL A 290 -11.46 -7.61 6.05
C VAL A 290 -11.66 -7.59 7.57
N ASP A 291 -12.69 -8.26 8.09
CA ASP A 291 -12.95 -8.40 9.52
C ASP A 291 -11.74 -8.97 10.28
N ARG A 292 -11.12 -10.04 9.76
CA ARG A 292 -9.93 -10.64 10.34
C ARG A 292 -8.71 -9.71 10.33
N LEU A 293 -8.51 -8.95 9.25
CA LEU A 293 -7.41 -7.97 9.14
C LEU A 293 -7.58 -6.85 10.16
N LEU A 294 -8.81 -6.31 10.30
CA LEU A 294 -9.14 -5.31 11.31
C LEU A 294 -8.94 -5.87 12.72
N GLY A 295 -9.43 -7.08 12.99
CA GLY A 295 -9.25 -7.77 14.27
C GLY A 295 -7.77 -8.01 14.60
N GLN A 296 -6.94 -8.38 13.62
CA GLN A 296 -5.49 -8.52 13.81
C GLN A 296 -4.84 -7.20 14.20
N LEU A 297 -5.18 -6.11 13.53
CA LEU A 297 -4.65 -4.78 13.86
C LEU A 297 -5.10 -4.31 15.24
N ALA A 298 -6.36 -4.54 15.59
CA ALA A 298 -6.89 -4.24 16.93
C ALA A 298 -6.14 -5.02 18.02
N ALA A 299 -5.97 -6.34 17.84
CA ALA A 299 -5.24 -7.20 18.77
C ALA A 299 -3.75 -6.82 18.91
N ALA A 300 -3.16 -6.27 17.86
CA ALA A 300 -1.79 -5.74 17.86
C ALA A 300 -1.69 -4.30 18.43
N GLY A 301 -2.76 -3.73 18.97
CA GLY A 301 -2.80 -2.39 19.55
C GLY A 301 -2.69 -1.25 18.51
N LYS A 302 -2.92 -1.54 17.21
CA LYS A 302 -2.74 -0.54 16.15
C LYS A 302 -3.83 0.52 16.11
N PHE A 303 -4.92 0.31 16.80
CA PHE A 303 -5.98 1.31 16.93
C PHE A 303 -5.89 2.14 18.20
N ASP A 304 -4.96 1.77 19.11
CA ASP A 304 -4.76 2.49 20.38
C ASP A 304 -4.03 3.80 20.15
N GLY A 305 -4.48 4.90 20.27
CA GLY A 305 -3.82 6.19 19.99
C GLY A 305 -4.04 6.73 18.59
N VAL A 306 -4.85 6.05 17.75
CA VAL A 306 -5.41 6.64 16.54
C VAL A 306 -6.28 7.83 16.92
N ARG A 307 -6.11 8.98 16.25
CA ARG A 307 -6.87 10.21 16.48
C ARG A 307 -8.11 10.32 15.60
N GLY A 308 -8.09 9.70 14.42
CA GLY A 308 -9.19 9.69 13.47
C GLY A 308 -8.95 8.64 12.40
N LEU A 309 -10.02 8.23 11.73
CA LEU A 309 -9.97 7.23 10.68
C LEU A 309 -10.52 7.80 9.36
N LEU A 310 -9.74 7.65 8.30
CA LEU A 310 -10.13 7.91 6.92
C LEU A 310 -10.25 6.56 6.20
N VAL A 311 -11.44 6.18 5.77
CA VAL A 311 -11.70 4.93 5.06
C VAL A 311 -11.83 5.23 3.58
N GLY A 312 -10.86 4.74 2.81
CA GLY A 312 -10.81 4.85 1.36
C GLY A 312 -11.72 3.87 0.64
N ASN A 313 -11.44 3.65 -0.64
CA ASN A 313 -12.17 2.69 -1.42
C ASN A 313 -11.86 1.26 -0.99
N PHE A 314 -12.91 0.48 -0.77
CA PHE A 314 -12.86 -0.97 -0.71
C PHE A 314 -13.61 -1.50 -1.93
N THR A 315 -12.87 -1.92 -2.95
CA THR A 315 -13.45 -2.27 -4.24
C THR A 315 -13.34 -3.76 -4.55
N ARG A 316 -14.24 -4.26 -5.43
CA ARG A 316 -14.25 -5.66 -5.85
C ARG A 316 -14.29 -6.62 -4.66
N LEU A 317 -14.99 -6.27 -3.60
CA LEU A 317 -15.13 -7.14 -2.44
C LEU A 317 -15.79 -8.45 -2.86
N ARG A 318 -15.11 -9.58 -2.62
CA ARG A 318 -15.55 -10.90 -3.11
C ARG A 318 -16.87 -11.31 -2.47
N GLY A 319 -17.80 -11.77 -3.30
CA GLY A 319 -19.14 -12.16 -2.88
C GLY A 319 -20.12 -10.98 -2.81
N GLN A 320 -19.73 -9.80 -3.25
CA GLN A 320 -20.57 -8.61 -3.33
C GLN A 320 -21.13 -8.43 -4.73
N MET A 321 -22.33 -7.87 -4.83
CA MET A 321 -22.99 -7.59 -6.12
C MET A 321 -22.71 -6.16 -6.59
N ASP A 322 -22.60 -5.21 -5.66
CA ASP A 322 -22.27 -3.81 -5.95
C ASP A 322 -21.54 -3.13 -4.78
N ASP A 323 -21.04 -1.91 -5.03
CA ASP A 323 -20.26 -1.16 -4.05
C ASP A 323 -21.11 -0.64 -2.86
N ALA A 324 -22.42 -0.40 -3.06
CA ALA A 324 -23.32 0.04 -1.99
C ALA A 324 -23.59 -1.09 -1.00
N GLU A 325 -23.81 -2.32 -1.51
CA GLU A 325 -23.93 -3.52 -0.70
C GLU A 325 -22.62 -3.78 0.07
N ALA A 326 -21.49 -3.64 -0.61
CA ALA A 326 -20.16 -3.77 0.00
C ALA A 326 -19.94 -2.80 1.15
N GLN A 327 -20.29 -1.52 0.98
CA GLN A 327 -20.22 -0.49 2.02
C GLN A 327 -21.17 -0.80 3.18
N GLY A 328 -22.38 -1.28 2.90
CA GLY A 328 -23.34 -1.71 3.90
C GLY A 328 -22.84 -2.80 4.84
N LEU A 329 -21.93 -3.65 4.38
CA LEU A 329 -21.29 -4.70 5.17
C LEU A 329 -19.97 -4.23 5.82
N LEU A 330 -19.22 -3.37 5.15
CA LEU A 330 -17.94 -2.85 5.63
C LEU A 330 -18.10 -1.89 6.83
N TYR A 331 -19.03 -0.94 6.74
CA TYR A 331 -19.14 0.11 7.75
C TYR A 331 -19.48 -0.40 9.14
N PRO A 332 -20.37 -1.41 9.33
CA PRO A 332 -20.54 -2.06 10.62
C PRO A 332 -19.25 -2.65 11.20
N LEU A 333 -18.42 -3.31 10.38
CA LEU A 333 -17.13 -3.86 10.85
C LEU A 333 -16.17 -2.76 11.34
N ILE A 334 -16.10 -1.64 10.60
CA ILE A 334 -15.32 -0.47 11.01
C ILE A 334 -15.83 0.07 12.35
N LEU A 335 -17.14 0.25 12.48
CA LEU A 335 -17.76 0.78 13.69
C LEU A 335 -17.57 -0.14 14.89
N ASP A 336 -17.60 -1.46 14.71
CA ASP A 336 -17.33 -2.42 15.80
C ASP A 336 -15.93 -2.24 16.38
N GLN A 337 -14.94 -1.94 15.55
CA GLN A 337 -13.57 -1.74 16.00
C GLN A 337 -13.34 -0.34 16.62
N PHE A 338 -14.03 0.70 16.16
CA PHE A 338 -13.70 2.08 16.47
C PHE A 338 -14.71 2.82 17.35
N ARG A 339 -15.97 2.35 17.46
CA ARG A 339 -17.04 3.05 18.21
C ARG A 339 -16.67 3.35 19.67
N ALA A 340 -16.07 2.39 20.35
CA ALA A 340 -15.68 2.57 21.75
C ALA A 340 -14.51 3.55 21.94
N ARG A 341 -13.78 3.88 20.84
CA ARG A 341 -12.65 4.81 20.88
C ARG A 341 -13.08 6.27 20.71
N GLY A 342 -14.29 6.51 20.18
CA GLY A 342 -14.86 7.85 20.05
C GLY A 342 -14.09 8.77 19.10
N VAL A 343 -13.33 8.22 18.14
CA VAL A 343 -12.58 9.00 17.16
C VAL A 343 -13.44 9.33 15.94
N PRO A 344 -13.25 10.50 15.28
CA PRO A 344 -13.95 10.83 14.05
C PRO A 344 -13.62 9.86 12.93
N ILE A 345 -14.65 9.47 12.16
CA ILE A 345 -14.52 8.54 11.04
C ILE A 345 -15.20 9.12 9.81
N LEU A 346 -14.43 9.30 8.75
CA LEU A 346 -14.91 9.66 7.41
C LEU A 346 -14.65 8.47 6.47
N ALA A 347 -15.70 7.94 5.84
CA ALA A 347 -15.63 6.77 4.99
C ALA A 347 -16.06 7.08 3.54
N GLY A 348 -15.78 6.15 2.62
CA GLY A 348 -16.05 6.36 1.20
C GLY A 348 -15.13 7.41 0.56
N TRP A 349 -13.98 7.65 1.16
CA TRP A 349 -13.00 8.58 0.62
C TRP A 349 -12.44 8.07 -0.71
N PRO A 350 -12.43 8.87 -1.80
CA PRO A 350 -12.07 8.38 -3.12
C PRO A 350 -10.54 8.32 -3.31
N SER A 351 -9.88 7.49 -2.52
CA SER A 351 -8.46 7.12 -2.68
C SER A 351 -8.29 5.61 -2.60
N GLY A 352 -7.38 5.08 -3.41
CA GLY A 352 -7.10 3.65 -3.54
C GLY A 352 -7.55 3.10 -4.89
N HIS A 353 -8.17 1.91 -4.89
CA HIS A 353 -8.50 1.18 -6.13
C HIS A 353 -9.80 1.63 -6.82
N GLY A 354 -10.50 2.62 -6.28
CA GLY A 354 -11.70 3.22 -6.89
C GLY A 354 -11.38 4.21 -8.02
N ASP A 355 -12.42 4.85 -8.53
CA ASP A 355 -12.37 5.91 -9.55
C ASP A 355 -13.28 7.07 -9.12
N PRO A 356 -12.72 8.27 -8.84
CA PRO A 356 -11.32 8.67 -8.98
C PRO A 356 -10.39 8.12 -7.89
N ASN A 357 -9.08 8.41 -8.00
CA ASN A 357 -8.08 8.09 -7.00
C ASN A 357 -7.34 9.37 -6.57
N LEU A 358 -7.80 9.99 -5.50
CA LEU A 358 -7.21 11.21 -4.93
C LEU A 358 -5.89 10.92 -4.22
N THR A 359 -4.93 11.80 -4.41
CA THR A 359 -3.62 11.68 -3.77
C THR A 359 -3.64 12.12 -2.31
N LEU A 360 -3.04 11.32 -1.44
CA LEU A 360 -2.87 11.57 -0.02
C LEU A 360 -1.38 11.67 0.37
N PRO A 361 -0.97 12.74 1.07
CA PRO A 361 0.42 12.94 1.50
C PRO A 361 0.70 12.18 2.80
N LEU A 362 1.16 10.94 2.69
CA LEU A 362 1.45 10.10 3.85
C LEU A 362 2.67 10.64 4.64
N GLY A 363 2.54 10.68 5.96
CA GLY A 363 3.50 11.25 6.88
C GLY A 363 3.25 12.72 7.22
N ALA A 364 2.46 13.44 6.41
CA ALA A 364 2.14 14.85 6.66
C ALA A 364 1.19 15.04 7.85
N GLN A 365 1.28 16.20 8.51
CA GLN A 365 0.28 16.65 9.49
C GLN A 365 -0.98 17.11 8.75
N VAL A 366 -2.11 16.56 9.17
CA VAL A 366 -3.43 16.90 8.61
C VAL A 366 -4.45 17.05 9.73
N THR A 367 -5.53 17.77 9.43
CA THR A 367 -6.75 17.79 10.24
C THR A 367 -7.89 17.16 9.45
N LEU A 368 -8.44 16.07 9.96
CA LEU A 368 -9.68 15.45 9.50
C LEU A 368 -10.85 16.21 10.11
N ASP A 369 -11.78 16.66 9.28
CA ASP A 369 -13.05 17.28 9.69
C ASP A 369 -14.20 16.57 8.97
N THR A 370 -14.93 15.74 9.70
CA THR A 370 -15.97 14.89 9.12
C THR A 370 -17.20 15.68 8.70
N ALA A 371 -17.53 16.76 9.42
CA ALA A 371 -18.67 17.62 9.07
C ALA A 371 -18.42 18.41 7.76
N ARG A 372 -17.16 18.80 7.51
CA ARG A 372 -16.75 19.41 6.24
C ARG A 372 -16.43 18.37 5.16
N GLY A 373 -16.40 17.10 5.52
CA GLY A 373 -16.17 15.99 4.59
C GLY A 373 -14.76 15.96 3.98
N GLY A 374 -13.70 16.29 4.74
CA GLY A 374 -12.38 16.33 4.13
C GLY A 374 -11.19 16.45 5.09
N LEU A 375 -10.04 16.75 4.49
CA LEU A 375 -8.76 16.94 5.18
C LEU A 375 -8.20 18.35 4.91
N ARG A 376 -7.65 18.99 5.94
CA ARG A 376 -6.82 20.17 5.79
C ARG A 376 -5.35 19.78 5.92
N LEU A 377 -4.50 20.29 5.05
CA LEU A 377 -3.05 20.22 5.23
C LEU A 377 -2.60 21.18 6.33
N ASP A 378 -1.91 20.68 7.34
CA ASP A 378 -1.42 21.51 8.45
C ASP A 378 0.08 21.84 8.31
N GLN A 379 0.75 21.25 7.32
CA GLN A 379 2.15 21.52 6.97
C GLN A 379 2.37 21.53 5.46
N ALA A 380 3.52 22.06 5.02
CA ALA A 380 3.98 21.87 3.66
C ALA A 380 4.35 20.40 3.42
N VAL A 381 3.95 19.86 2.25
CA VAL A 381 4.28 18.49 1.83
C VAL A 381 5.42 18.47 0.82
N VAL A 382 5.59 19.60 0.10
CA VAL A 382 6.73 19.88 -0.77
C VAL A 382 7.27 21.29 -0.51
N VAL A 383 8.53 21.54 -0.91
CA VAL A 383 9.23 22.82 -0.76
C VAL A 383 10.02 23.20 -2.01
#